data_0587fc1d88f415799868d82f3f0956eb
#
_entry.id   0587fc1d88f415799868d82f3f0956eb
#
_cell.length_a   1.000
_cell.length_b   1.000
_cell.length_c   1.000
_cell.angle_alpha   90.00
_cell.angle_beta   90.00
_cell.angle_gamma   90.00
#
_symmetry.space_group_name_H-M   'P 1'
#
loop_
_entity.id
_entity.type
_entity.pdbx_description
1 polymer ?
#
loop_
_entity_poly.entity_id
_entity_poly.type
_entity_poly.pdbx_seq_one_letter_code
_entity_poly.pdbx_strand_id
1 'polypeptide(L)'
;MATKVDVSKDGLTYTATLRKGLKWSDGSKLTAKDFVYSWQRLVDPKTASQYAYLAVEGHVLNADKINEGQEKDLNKLGVKAEGDDKVVITLSSPSPQFIYYLAFTNFMPQKQEVVEKYGKDYATTSKNTVYSGPYTVEGWNGSNGTFTLKKNKNYWDAKNVKTKEVRIQTVKKPDTAVQMYKRGELDAANISNTSAIYQANKNNKDVTDVLEATTAYMEYNTTGSVKGLDNVKIRRALNLATNRKGVVQAAVDTGSKPAIAFAPTGLAKTPDGTDLAKYVAPGYEYNKTEAAKLFKEGLAESGLTKLKLTITADADAPAAKNSVDYIKSTWEAALPGLTVEEKFVTFKQRLEDSRKQNFDIVVSLWGGDYPEGSTFYGLFKSDSQNNDGKFANKDYDAAYNKAISEDAMKPAESAKDYKEAEKILFEQGAYNPLYFRSGKGLQNPKLKGVIRNTTGLSIDFTHAYKNN
;
A
#
# COMPACT_ATOMS: atom_id res chain seq x y z
N MET A 1 5.00 -12.59 -18.73
CA MET A 1 5.99 -12.35 -19.80
C MET A 1 7.17 -13.31 -19.73
N ALA A 2 7.75 -13.58 -18.55
CA ALA A 2 8.75 -14.63 -18.40
C ALA A 2 8.15 -16.04 -18.52
N THR A 3 8.94 -16.98 -19.03
CA THR A 3 8.64 -18.42 -19.01
C THR A 3 9.22 -19.08 -17.78
N LYS A 4 10.31 -18.50 -17.24
CA LYS A 4 11.08 -19.03 -16.12
C LYS A 4 11.77 -17.88 -15.39
N VAL A 5 11.96 -18.04 -14.08
CA VAL A 5 12.84 -17.23 -13.26
C VAL A 5 13.75 -18.20 -12.51
N ASP A 6 15.05 -18.12 -12.77
CA ASP A 6 16.09 -18.88 -12.06
C ASP A 6 16.68 -18.00 -10.97
N VAL A 7 16.90 -18.57 -9.79
CA VAL A 7 17.54 -17.90 -8.66
C VAL A 7 18.84 -18.64 -8.33
N SER A 8 19.93 -17.90 -8.17
CA SER A 8 21.22 -18.46 -7.77
C SER A 8 21.16 -19.04 -6.34
N LYS A 9 22.07 -19.96 -6.01
CA LYS A 9 22.08 -20.62 -4.69
C LYS A 9 22.27 -19.66 -3.52
N ASP A 10 22.97 -18.55 -3.75
CA ASP A 10 23.21 -17.51 -2.77
C ASP A 10 22.04 -16.49 -2.67
N GLY A 11 20.99 -16.65 -3.52
CA GLY A 11 19.84 -15.75 -3.55
C GLY A 11 20.12 -14.36 -4.11
N LEU A 12 21.30 -14.12 -4.68
CA LEU A 12 21.73 -12.78 -5.14
C LEU A 12 21.45 -12.51 -6.62
N THR A 13 21.22 -13.54 -7.43
CA THR A 13 21.01 -13.35 -8.87
C THR A 13 19.69 -13.99 -9.30
N TYR A 14 18.85 -13.20 -9.94
CA TYR A 14 17.60 -13.63 -10.55
C TYR A 14 17.71 -13.50 -12.07
N THR A 15 17.49 -14.58 -12.80
CA THR A 15 17.52 -14.61 -14.26
C THR A 15 16.11 -14.91 -14.78
N ALA A 16 15.43 -13.89 -15.32
CA ALA A 16 14.13 -14.04 -15.95
C ALA A 16 14.30 -14.28 -17.46
N THR A 17 13.86 -15.46 -17.94
CA THR A 17 13.83 -15.80 -19.36
C THR A 17 12.48 -15.38 -19.93
N LEU A 18 12.48 -14.44 -20.86
CA LEU A 18 11.28 -13.92 -21.51
C LEU A 18 10.77 -14.89 -22.60
N ARG A 19 9.47 -14.79 -22.88
CA ARG A 19 8.85 -15.46 -24.02
C ARG A 19 9.40 -14.90 -25.32
N LYS A 20 9.62 -15.75 -26.32
CA LYS A 20 9.96 -15.30 -27.68
C LYS A 20 8.77 -14.60 -28.32
N GLY A 21 9.04 -13.58 -29.12
CA GLY A 21 8.02 -12.88 -29.91
C GLY A 21 7.10 -11.96 -29.13
N LEU A 22 7.51 -11.49 -27.92
CA LEU A 22 6.78 -10.46 -27.18
C LEU A 22 6.66 -9.19 -28.01
N LYS A 23 5.48 -8.55 -27.94
CA LYS A 23 5.17 -7.34 -28.68
C LYS A 23 4.51 -6.28 -27.79
N TRP A 24 4.77 -5.05 -28.12
CA TRP A 24 3.97 -3.92 -27.69
C TRP A 24 2.63 -3.87 -28.42
N SER A 25 1.69 -3.08 -27.91
CA SER A 25 0.36 -2.92 -28.52
C SER A 25 0.39 -2.32 -29.94
N ASP A 26 1.44 -1.58 -30.27
CA ASP A 26 1.70 -1.05 -31.61
C ASP A 26 2.29 -2.08 -32.58
N GLY A 27 2.57 -3.31 -32.12
CA GLY A 27 3.13 -4.41 -32.90
C GLY A 27 4.65 -4.46 -32.91
N SER A 28 5.34 -3.46 -32.39
CA SER A 28 6.79 -3.45 -32.28
C SER A 28 7.29 -4.49 -31.26
N LYS A 29 8.55 -4.91 -31.38
CA LYS A 29 9.18 -5.93 -30.55
C LYS A 29 9.35 -5.40 -29.11
N LEU A 30 9.05 -6.24 -28.12
CA LEU A 30 9.36 -6.02 -26.71
C LEU A 30 10.49 -6.94 -26.32
N THR A 31 11.52 -6.40 -25.67
CA THR A 31 12.76 -7.10 -25.34
C THR A 31 13.16 -6.89 -23.88
N ALA A 32 14.21 -7.60 -23.45
CA ALA A 32 14.83 -7.41 -22.13
C ALA A 32 15.32 -5.97 -21.89
N LYS A 33 15.69 -5.24 -22.94
CA LYS A 33 16.13 -3.84 -22.83
C LYS A 33 15.02 -2.91 -22.31
N ASP A 34 13.76 -3.18 -22.67
CA ASP A 34 12.61 -2.39 -22.20
C ASP A 34 12.42 -2.53 -20.67
N PHE A 35 12.75 -3.68 -20.10
CA PHE A 35 12.78 -3.88 -18.66
C PHE A 35 13.95 -3.13 -18.00
N VAL A 36 15.15 -3.24 -18.56
CA VAL A 36 16.32 -2.53 -18.03
C VAL A 36 16.06 -1.02 -18.00
N TYR A 37 15.56 -0.47 -19.09
CA TYR A 37 15.21 0.95 -19.17
C TYR A 37 14.17 1.36 -18.12
N SER A 38 13.12 0.55 -17.97
CA SER A 38 12.07 0.81 -16.97
C SER A 38 12.61 0.87 -15.55
N TRP A 39 13.48 -0.07 -15.17
CA TRP A 39 14.06 -0.15 -13.83
C TRP A 39 15.05 0.97 -13.57
N GLN A 40 15.88 1.32 -14.56
CA GLN A 40 16.77 2.49 -14.49
C GLN A 40 15.95 3.77 -14.27
N ARG A 41 14.86 3.93 -15.03
CA ARG A 41 13.96 5.07 -14.87
C ARG A 41 13.25 5.10 -13.52
N LEU A 42 12.90 3.94 -12.95
CA LEU A 42 12.24 3.82 -11.64
C LEU A 42 13.10 4.43 -10.53
N VAL A 43 14.40 4.17 -10.53
CA VAL A 43 15.35 4.63 -9.49
C VAL A 43 16.01 5.97 -9.81
N ASP A 44 15.90 6.49 -11.03
CA ASP A 44 16.47 7.78 -11.42
C ASP A 44 15.80 8.91 -10.62
N PRO A 45 16.57 9.70 -9.82
CA PRO A 45 16.01 10.82 -9.05
C PRO A 45 15.24 11.83 -9.91
N LYS A 46 15.61 11.98 -11.20
CA LYS A 46 14.92 12.87 -12.14
C LYS A 46 13.48 12.43 -12.43
N THR A 47 13.17 11.14 -12.30
CA THR A 47 11.81 10.62 -12.45
C THR A 47 10.97 10.93 -11.22
N ALA A 48 11.58 11.10 -10.04
CA ALA A 48 10.92 11.34 -8.76
C ALA A 48 9.80 10.31 -8.49
N SER A 49 10.06 9.04 -8.79
CA SER A 49 9.09 7.96 -8.60
C SER A 49 8.82 7.75 -7.12
N GLN A 50 7.54 7.74 -6.73
CA GLN A 50 7.14 7.43 -5.36
C GLN A 50 7.39 5.96 -4.98
N TYR A 51 7.69 5.09 -5.97
CA TYR A 51 7.94 3.67 -5.80
C TYR A 51 9.42 3.27 -5.99
N ALA A 52 10.34 4.24 -6.04
CA ALA A 52 11.78 3.96 -6.13
C ALA A 52 12.26 3.11 -4.93
N TYR A 53 11.64 3.32 -3.74
CA TYR A 53 11.93 2.56 -2.53
C TYR A 53 11.80 1.04 -2.70
N LEU A 54 10.90 0.55 -3.56
CA LEU A 54 10.75 -0.90 -3.79
C LEU A 54 12.01 -1.55 -4.37
N ALA A 55 12.75 -0.82 -5.20
CA ALA A 55 14.03 -1.32 -5.72
C ALA A 55 15.13 -1.30 -4.63
N VAL A 56 15.07 -0.33 -3.73
CA VAL A 56 15.99 -0.20 -2.57
C VAL A 56 15.70 -1.29 -1.55
N GLU A 57 14.46 -1.44 -1.11
CA GLU A 57 14.02 -2.48 -0.16
C GLU A 57 14.13 -3.90 -0.74
N GLY A 58 14.01 -4.03 -2.06
CA GLY A 58 14.29 -5.25 -2.80
C GLY A 58 15.77 -5.57 -2.93
N HIS A 59 16.64 -4.71 -2.38
CA HIS A 59 18.10 -4.85 -2.41
C HIS A 59 18.70 -4.93 -3.83
N VAL A 60 18.07 -4.29 -4.82
CA VAL A 60 18.66 -4.22 -6.17
C VAL A 60 19.99 -3.49 -6.09
N LEU A 61 21.06 -4.11 -6.55
CA LEU A 61 22.43 -3.59 -6.44
C LEU A 61 22.50 -2.15 -6.96
N ASN A 62 23.03 -1.23 -6.13
CA ASN A 62 23.17 0.22 -6.36
C ASN A 62 21.85 1.01 -6.49
N ALA A 63 20.69 0.42 -6.22
CA ALA A 63 19.42 1.16 -6.29
C ALA A 63 19.37 2.33 -5.31
N ASP A 64 19.87 2.12 -4.08
CA ASP A 64 20.01 3.13 -3.03
C ASP A 64 20.89 4.30 -3.48
N LYS A 65 22.13 4.00 -3.90
CA LYS A 65 23.13 5.00 -4.32
C LYS A 65 22.65 5.84 -5.50
N ILE A 66 21.97 5.20 -6.46
CA ILE A 66 21.42 5.90 -7.62
C ILE A 66 20.25 6.79 -7.19
N ASN A 67 19.33 6.26 -6.39
CA ASN A 67 18.15 7.02 -5.96
C ASN A 67 18.50 8.23 -5.09
N GLU A 68 19.56 8.11 -4.28
CA GLU A 68 20.10 9.23 -3.48
C GLU A 68 21.02 10.19 -4.27
N GLY A 69 21.28 9.89 -5.55
CA GLY A 69 22.13 10.72 -6.42
C GLY A 69 23.63 10.58 -6.15
N GLN A 70 24.05 9.62 -5.34
CA GLN A 70 25.48 9.31 -5.07
C GLN A 70 26.15 8.63 -6.28
N GLU A 71 25.40 7.78 -7.00
CA GLU A 71 25.80 7.20 -8.27
C GLU A 71 24.95 7.78 -9.39
N LYS A 72 25.59 8.32 -10.44
CA LYS A 72 24.93 8.98 -11.57
C LYS A 72 24.79 8.11 -12.80
N ASP A 73 25.59 7.03 -12.88
CA ASP A 73 25.54 6.09 -13.99
C ASP A 73 24.47 5.01 -13.75
N LEU A 74 23.32 5.18 -14.40
CA LEU A 74 22.19 4.24 -14.31
C LEU A 74 22.55 2.83 -14.78
N ASN A 75 23.63 2.64 -15.59
CA ASN A 75 24.06 1.32 -16.04
C ASN A 75 24.71 0.50 -14.92
N LYS A 76 25.03 1.13 -13.78
CA LYS A 76 25.52 0.44 -12.58
C LYS A 76 24.40 -0.17 -11.74
N LEU A 77 23.13 0.11 -12.06
CA LEU A 77 22.02 -0.60 -11.45
C LEU A 77 22.15 -2.11 -11.70
N GLY A 78 21.85 -2.90 -10.67
CA GLY A 78 21.89 -4.36 -10.73
C GLY A 78 20.85 -4.99 -11.67
N VAL A 79 20.62 -4.43 -12.85
CA VAL A 79 19.74 -5.01 -13.88
C VAL A 79 20.40 -4.94 -15.25
N LYS A 80 20.40 -6.05 -15.98
CA LYS A 80 21.05 -6.17 -17.31
C LYS A 80 20.21 -7.00 -18.26
N ALA A 81 20.29 -6.67 -19.55
CA ALA A 81 19.77 -7.50 -20.62
C ALA A 81 20.87 -8.40 -21.18
N GLU A 82 20.65 -9.69 -21.21
CA GLU A 82 21.46 -10.65 -21.95
C GLU A 82 20.72 -11.07 -23.21
N GLY A 83 21.09 -10.48 -24.33
CA GLY A 83 20.34 -10.59 -25.58
C GLY A 83 18.96 -9.91 -25.47
N ASP A 84 17.99 -10.42 -26.21
CA ASP A 84 16.63 -9.84 -26.28
C ASP A 84 15.66 -10.49 -25.30
N ASP A 85 15.99 -11.64 -24.76
CA ASP A 85 15.05 -12.49 -24.02
C ASP A 85 15.47 -12.86 -22.58
N LYS A 86 16.56 -12.28 -22.05
CA LYS A 86 16.93 -12.50 -20.66
C LYS A 86 17.14 -11.18 -19.92
N VAL A 87 16.50 -11.07 -18.76
CA VAL A 87 16.74 -10.02 -17.78
C VAL A 87 17.46 -10.63 -16.58
N VAL A 88 18.67 -10.16 -16.30
CA VAL A 88 19.48 -10.58 -15.16
C VAL A 88 19.46 -9.48 -14.12
N ILE A 89 19.02 -9.83 -12.91
CA ILE A 89 18.93 -8.91 -11.78
C ILE A 89 19.88 -9.39 -10.70
N THR A 90 20.71 -8.48 -10.20
CA THR A 90 21.66 -8.70 -9.11
C THR A 90 21.24 -7.92 -7.89
N LEU A 91 21.18 -8.57 -6.74
CA LEU A 91 20.89 -8.01 -5.44
C LEU A 91 22.16 -7.80 -4.63
N SER A 92 22.18 -6.82 -3.73
CA SER A 92 23.26 -6.58 -2.77
C SER A 92 23.18 -7.52 -1.54
N SER A 93 21.98 -8.04 -1.24
CA SER A 93 21.72 -9.06 -0.22
C SER A 93 20.53 -9.92 -0.62
N PRO A 94 20.42 -11.17 -0.11
CA PRO A 94 19.27 -12.03 -0.41
C PRO A 94 17.96 -11.38 0.01
N SER A 95 16.92 -11.53 -0.84
CA SER A 95 15.58 -10.99 -0.61
C SER A 95 14.55 -12.03 -1.07
N PRO A 96 14.04 -12.89 -0.18
CA PRO A 96 13.10 -13.96 -0.53
C PRO A 96 11.80 -13.44 -1.13
N GLN A 97 11.36 -12.26 -0.69
CA GLN A 97 10.18 -11.58 -1.21
C GLN A 97 10.40 -10.97 -2.60
N PHE A 98 11.63 -10.93 -3.11
CA PHE A 98 11.96 -10.27 -4.38
C PHE A 98 11.18 -10.84 -5.57
N ILE A 99 10.80 -12.11 -5.53
CA ILE A 99 9.97 -12.73 -6.56
C ILE A 99 8.62 -12.01 -6.74
N TYR A 100 8.06 -11.42 -5.68
CA TYR A 100 6.81 -10.67 -5.74
C TYR A 100 6.99 -9.33 -6.44
N TYR A 101 8.17 -8.69 -6.30
CA TYR A 101 8.47 -7.44 -7.02
C TYR A 101 8.46 -7.62 -8.53
N LEU A 102 8.87 -8.79 -9.03
CA LEU A 102 8.84 -9.08 -10.47
C LEU A 102 7.41 -9.08 -11.05
N ALA A 103 6.39 -9.20 -10.21
CA ALA A 103 4.99 -9.11 -10.60
C ALA A 103 4.37 -7.72 -10.33
N PHE A 104 5.08 -6.82 -9.66
CA PHE A 104 4.58 -5.50 -9.32
C PHE A 104 4.62 -4.55 -10.53
N THR A 105 3.60 -3.70 -10.66
CA THR A 105 3.39 -2.89 -11.88
C THR A 105 4.54 -1.93 -12.20
N ASN A 106 5.23 -1.42 -11.19
CA ASN A 106 6.34 -0.48 -11.34
C ASN A 106 7.60 -1.10 -11.95
N PHE A 107 7.70 -2.44 -11.94
CA PHE A 107 8.79 -3.20 -12.55
C PHE A 107 8.44 -3.72 -13.97
N MET A 108 7.26 -3.37 -14.49
CA MET A 108 6.87 -3.73 -15.86
C MET A 108 7.67 -2.92 -16.90
N PRO A 109 7.85 -3.46 -18.13
CA PRO A 109 8.67 -2.80 -19.13
C PRO A 109 8.07 -1.48 -19.60
N GLN A 110 8.92 -0.54 -19.98
CA GLN A 110 8.57 0.73 -20.62
C GLN A 110 9.35 0.88 -21.92
N LYS A 111 8.67 1.34 -22.98
CA LYS A 111 9.30 1.55 -24.28
C LYS A 111 10.02 2.89 -24.29
N GLN A 112 11.36 2.86 -24.32
CA GLN A 112 12.21 4.05 -24.24
C GLN A 112 11.83 5.13 -25.24
N GLU A 113 11.70 4.78 -26.52
CA GLU A 113 11.35 5.73 -27.58
C GLU A 113 10.06 6.51 -27.31
N VAL A 114 9.07 5.83 -26.69
CA VAL A 114 7.78 6.44 -26.36
C VAL A 114 7.89 7.34 -25.12
N VAL A 115 8.65 6.90 -24.10
CA VAL A 115 8.91 7.71 -22.91
C VAL A 115 9.65 9.01 -23.30
N GLU A 116 10.71 8.90 -24.10
CA GLU A 116 11.51 10.05 -24.53
C GLU A 116 10.71 10.99 -25.45
N LYS A 117 9.89 10.43 -26.36
CA LYS A 117 9.02 11.22 -27.24
C LYS A 117 8.06 12.12 -26.47
N TYR A 118 7.44 11.60 -25.43
CA TYR A 118 6.40 12.31 -24.68
C TYR A 118 6.93 13.00 -23.42
N GLY A 119 8.12 12.63 -22.90
CA GLY A 119 8.74 13.23 -21.74
C GLY A 119 7.78 13.27 -20.54
N LYS A 120 7.51 14.47 -20.02
CA LYS A 120 6.59 14.70 -18.90
C LYS A 120 5.15 14.30 -19.19
N ASP A 121 4.75 14.23 -20.45
CA ASP A 121 3.40 13.87 -20.86
C ASP A 121 3.24 12.35 -21.09
N TYR A 122 4.31 11.56 -20.91
CA TYR A 122 4.26 10.10 -21.01
C TYR A 122 3.19 9.52 -20.07
N ALA A 123 2.32 8.68 -20.63
CA ALA A 123 1.22 7.99 -19.94
C ALA A 123 0.17 8.91 -19.25
N THR A 124 0.19 10.22 -19.48
CA THR A 124 -0.84 11.14 -18.96
C THR A 124 -2.18 11.00 -19.68
N THR A 125 -2.16 10.48 -20.90
CA THR A 125 -3.37 10.12 -21.66
C THR A 125 -3.20 8.77 -22.34
N SER A 126 -4.29 8.17 -22.80
CA SER A 126 -4.27 6.90 -23.53
C SER A 126 -3.49 6.94 -24.84
N LYS A 127 -3.22 8.13 -25.39
CA LYS A 127 -2.47 8.33 -26.64
C LYS A 127 -0.96 8.47 -26.43
N ASN A 128 -0.53 8.75 -25.22
CA ASN A 128 0.86 9.08 -24.90
C ASN A 128 1.64 7.87 -24.38
N THR A 129 1.19 6.65 -24.66
CA THR A 129 1.82 5.42 -24.20
C THR A 129 1.53 4.26 -25.14
N VAL A 130 2.25 3.17 -24.95
CA VAL A 130 1.99 1.85 -25.53
C VAL A 130 1.85 0.81 -24.41
N TYR A 131 1.23 -0.30 -24.73
CA TYR A 131 0.81 -1.28 -23.72
C TYR A 131 1.43 -2.64 -24.00
N SER A 132 1.80 -3.36 -22.95
CA SER A 132 2.31 -4.72 -23.02
C SER A 132 1.37 -5.75 -22.38
N GLY A 133 0.30 -5.28 -21.73
CA GLY A 133 -0.70 -6.09 -21.03
C GLY A 133 -1.84 -6.58 -21.89
N PRO A 134 -2.83 -7.28 -21.28
CA PRO A 134 -3.98 -7.88 -21.97
C PRO A 134 -4.92 -6.86 -22.61
N TYR A 135 -4.86 -5.61 -22.16
CA TYR A 135 -5.70 -4.51 -22.65
C TYR A 135 -4.88 -3.27 -22.99
N THR A 136 -5.39 -2.47 -23.91
CA THR A 136 -5.02 -1.07 -24.14
C THR A 136 -6.05 -0.17 -23.48
N VAL A 137 -5.69 1.06 -23.10
CA VAL A 137 -6.64 2.05 -22.61
C VAL A 137 -7.05 2.94 -23.78
N GLU A 138 -8.37 3.14 -23.97
CA GLU A 138 -8.94 4.07 -24.95
C GLU A 138 -9.81 5.12 -24.26
N GLY A 139 -9.77 6.35 -24.77
CA GLY A 139 -10.64 7.44 -24.31
C GLY A 139 -10.19 8.13 -23.02
N TRP A 140 -9.06 7.75 -22.42
CA TRP A 140 -8.50 8.47 -21.29
C TRP A 140 -7.74 9.72 -21.74
N ASN A 141 -8.12 10.89 -21.21
CA ASN A 141 -7.51 12.19 -21.53
C ASN A 141 -6.78 12.84 -20.33
N GLY A 142 -6.58 12.10 -19.23
CA GLY A 142 -5.93 12.58 -18.03
C GLY A 142 -6.88 13.01 -16.90
N SER A 143 -8.16 13.27 -17.21
CA SER A 143 -9.11 13.80 -16.21
C SER A 143 -10.55 13.29 -16.37
N ASN A 144 -10.93 12.70 -17.49
CA ASN A 144 -12.28 12.21 -17.69
C ASN A 144 -12.60 10.99 -16.83
N GLY A 145 -13.84 10.92 -16.35
CA GLY A 145 -14.31 9.84 -15.47
C GLY A 145 -14.65 8.53 -16.17
N THR A 146 -14.51 8.44 -17.50
CA THR A 146 -14.91 7.26 -18.27
C THR A 146 -13.86 6.93 -19.31
N PHE A 147 -13.44 5.65 -19.36
CA PHE A 147 -12.53 5.13 -20.38
C PHE A 147 -12.77 3.64 -20.60
N THR A 148 -12.19 3.10 -21.64
CA THR A 148 -12.37 1.69 -22.04
C THR A 148 -11.04 0.96 -22.04
N LEU A 149 -11.02 -0.22 -21.43
CA LEU A 149 -9.96 -1.20 -21.60
C LEU A 149 -10.36 -2.06 -22.80
N LYS A 150 -9.60 -1.99 -23.90
CA LYS A 150 -9.84 -2.75 -25.13
C LYS A 150 -8.81 -3.86 -25.27
N LYS A 151 -9.29 -5.05 -25.62
CA LYS A 151 -8.43 -6.23 -25.79
C LYS A 151 -7.23 -5.93 -26.69
N ASN A 152 -6.03 -6.15 -26.19
CA ASN A 152 -4.77 -6.03 -26.92
C ASN A 152 -4.51 -7.32 -27.70
N LYS A 153 -4.62 -7.26 -29.04
CA LYS A 153 -4.37 -8.41 -29.92
C LYS A 153 -2.90 -8.83 -30.01
N ASN A 154 -2.00 -7.94 -29.62
CA ASN A 154 -0.56 -8.22 -29.57
C ASN A 154 -0.09 -8.75 -28.20
N TYR A 155 -0.99 -8.89 -27.22
CA TYR A 155 -0.68 -9.50 -25.94
C TYR A 155 -0.28 -10.97 -26.13
N TRP A 156 0.75 -11.41 -25.45
CA TRP A 156 1.30 -12.77 -25.62
C TRP A 156 0.27 -13.90 -25.42
N ASP A 157 -0.73 -13.66 -24.57
CA ASP A 157 -1.82 -14.63 -24.30
C ASP A 157 -3.19 -14.12 -24.74
N ALA A 158 -3.23 -13.33 -25.79
CA ALA A 158 -4.46 -12.74 -26.31
C ALA A 158 -5.58 -13.76 -26.56
N LYS A 159 -5.24 -15.01 -26.95
CA LYS A 159 -6.22 -16.08 -27.17
C LYS A 159 -7.08 -16.40 -25.94
N ASN A 160 -6.53 -16.24 -24.73
CA ASN A 160 -7.21 -16.54 -23.48
C ASN A 160 -7.96 -15.33 -22.88
N VAL A 161 -7.78 -14.14 -23.43
CA VAL A 161 -8.55 -12.94 -23.04
C VAL A 161 -9.91 -13.00 -23.71
N LYS A 162 -10.97 -13.32 -22.95
CA LYS A 162 -12.33 -13.54 -23.47
C LYS A 162 -13.09 -12.24 -23.68
N THR A 163 -13.00 -11.30 -22.75
CA THR A 163 -13.70 -10.01 -22.79
C THR A 163 -13.02 -9.07 -23.76
N LYS A 164 -13.78 -8.55 -24.74
CA LYS A 164 -13.24 -7.64 -25.76
C LYS A 164 -13.06 -6.23 -25.21
N GLU A 165 -13.97 -5.79 -24.37
CA GLU A 165 -14.01 -4.43 -23.81
C GLU A 165 -14.46 -4.47 -22.35
N VAL A 166 -13.78 -3.68 -21.49
CA VAL A 166 -14.20 -3.39 -20.12
C VAL A 166 -14.35 -1.88 -20.02
N ARG A 167 -15.55 -1.40 -19.78
CA ARG A 167 -15.81 0.03 -19.54
C ARG A 167 -15.57 0.37 -18.09
N ILE A 168 -14.76 1.37 -17.85
CA ILE A 168 -14.47 1.89 -16.52
C ILE A 168 -15.17 3.23 -16.37
N GLN A 169 -15.88 3.40 -15.27
CA GLN A 169 -16.55 4.65 -14.94
C GLN A 169 -16.29 5.04 -13.50
N THR A 170 -15.75 6.24 -13.30
CA THR A 170 -15.61 6.84 -11.98
C THR A 170 -16.93 7.42 -11.54
N VAL A 171 -17.53 6.86 -10.50
CA VAL A 171 -18.77 7.34 -9.91
C VAL A 171 -18.48 7.85 -8.52
N LYS A 172 -18.47 9.18 -8.34
CA LYS A 172 -18.09 9.81 -7.07
C LYS A 172 -19.08 9.55 -5.93
N LYS A 173 -20.37 9.39 -6.26
CA LYS A 173 -21.42 9.13 -5.26
C LYS A 173 -21.75 7.63 -5.25
N PRO A 174 -21.45 6.91 -4.16
CA PRO A 174 -21.70 5.47 -4.08
C PRO A 174 -23.17 5.08 -4.28
N ASP A 175 -24.12 5.90 -3.81
CA ASP A 175 -25.55 5.67 -4.07
C ASP A 175 -25.87 5.64 -5.56
N THR A 176 -25.28 6.56 -6.34
CA THR A 176 -25.42 6.59 -7.80
C THR A 176 -24.88 5.30 -8.42
N ALA A 177 -23.71 4.81 -7.97
CA ALA A 177 -23.13 3.56 -8.45
C ALA A 177 -24.07 2.36 -8.18
N VAL A 178 -24.68 2.29 -6.99
CA VAL A 178 -25.64 1.25 -6.63
C VAL A 178 -26.90 1.31 -7.51
N GLN A 179 -27.43 2.52 -7.78
CA GLN A 179 -28.57 2.65 -8.68
C GLN A 179 -28.25 2.26 -10.12
N MET A 180 -27.07 2.63 -10.62
CA MET A 180 -26.60 2.20 -11.95
C MET A 180 -26.45 0.68 -12.02
N TYR A 181 -25.91 0.05 -10.97
CA TYR A 181 -25.84 -1.42 -10.86
C TYR A 181 -27.25 -2.05 -10.94
N LYS A 182 -28.21 -1.55 -10.16
CA LYS A 182 -29.59 -2.05 -10.14
C LYS A 182 -30.29 -1.92 -11.51
N ARG A 183 -29.94 -0.88 -12.28
CA ARG A 183 -30.45 -0.71 -13.67
C ARG A 183 -29.68 -1.53 -14.71
N GLY A 184 -28.64 -2.26 -14.30
CA GLY A 184 -27.81 -3.07 -15.21
C GLY A 184 -26.82 -2.25 -16.05
N GLU A 185 -26.58 -1.00 -15.71
CA GLU A 185 -25.60 -0.11 -16.37
C GLU A 185 -24.16 -0.42 -15.93
N LEU A 186 -24.01 -1.00 -14.72
CA LEU A 186 -22.73 -1.47 -14.17
C LEU A 186 -22.82 -2.97 -13.84
N ASP A 187 -21.75 -3.69 -14.10
CA ASP A 187 -21.59 -5.10 -13.69
C ASP A 187 -20.94 -5.25 -12.29
N ALA A 188 -20.35 -4.19 -11.76
CA ALA A 188 -19.84 -4.15 -10.41
C ALA A 188 -19.92 -2.73 -9.83
N ALA A 189 -20.16 -2.62 -8.53
CA ALA A 189 -20.19 -1.34 -7.81
C ALA A 189 -19.62 -1.53 -6.39
N ASN A 190 -18.83 -0.58 -5.91
CA ASN A 190 -18.35 -0.58 -4.54
C ASN A 190 -19.46 -0.06 -3.60
N ILE A 191 -19.67 -0.74 -2.47
CA ILE A 191 -20.65 -0.34 -1.43
C ILE A 191 -20.00 -0.10 -0.06
N SER A 192 -18.69 -0.18 0.04
CA SER A 192 -17.96 0.01 1.31
C SER A 192 -17.62 1.46 1.65
N ASN A 193 -18.00 2.41 0.80
CA ASN A 193 -17.59 3.80 1.00
C ASN A 193 -18.34 4.52 2.14
N THR A 194 -19.52 4.02 2.54
CA THR A 194 -20.28 4.52 3.70
C THR A 194 -21.04 3.38 4.36
N SER A 195 -21.18 3.46 5.68
CA SER A 195 -21.98 2.51 6.47
C SER A 195 -23.42 2.44 5.98
N ALA A 196 -24.07 3.57 5.70
CA ALA A 196 -25.47 3.61 5.25
C ALA A 196 -25.72 2.78 3.97
N ILE A 197 -24.83 2.94 2.97
CA ILE A 197 -24.94 2.19 1.71
C ILE A 197 -24.71 0.70 1.92
N TYR A 198 -23.72 0.34 2.71
CA TYR A 198 -23.46 -1.05 3.08
C TYR A 198 -24.66 -1.65 3.79
N GLN A 199 -25.17 -1.02 4.83
CA GLN A 199 -26.33 -1.53 5.60
C GLN A 199 -27.57 -1.70 4.71
N ALA A 200 -27.82 -0.77 3.78
CA ALA A 200 -28.94 -0.87 2.84
C ALA A 200 -28.78 -2.00 1.81
N ASN A 201 -27.58 -2.53 1.60
CA ASN A 201 -27.30 -3.51 0.55
C ASN A 201 -26.69 -4.83 1.08
N LYS A 202 -26.32 -4.95 2.35
CA LYS A 202 -25.59 -6.11 2.91
C LYS A 202 -26.28 -7.47 2.72
N ASN A 203 -27.60 -7.49 2.60
CA ASN A 203 -28.37 -8.70 2.38
C ASN A 203 -28.64 -9.00 0.90
N ASN A 204 -28.09 -8.18 -0.02
CA ASN A 204 -28.19 -8.46 -1.45
C ASN A 204 -27.33 -9.68 -1.78
N LYS A 205 -27.89 -10.65 -2.51
CA LYS A 205 -27.20 -11.88 -2.95
C LYS A 205 -25.98 -11.65 -3.84
N ASP A 206 -25.87 -10.47 -4.43
CA ASP A 206 -24.77 -10.07 -5.30
C ASP A 206 -23.60 -9.43 -4.53
N VAL A 207 -23.69 -9.34 -3.20
CA VAL A 207 -22.61 -8.82 -2.36
C VAL A 207 -21.42 -9.76 -2.41
N THR A 208 -20.26 -9.20 -2.65
CA THR A 208 -18.96 -9.87 -2.66
C THR A 208 -17.98 -9.17 -1.74
N ASP A 209 -17.07 -9.94 -1.15
CA ASP A 209 -15.94 -9.39 -0.42
C ASP A 209 -14.91 -8.83 -1.41
N VAL A 210 -14.44 -7.63 -1.10
CA VAL A 210 -13.25 -7.05 -1.71
C VAL A 210 -12.14 -7.12 -0.68
N LEU A 211 -11.31 -8.14 -0.79
CA LEU A 211 -10.20 -8.35 0.14
C LEU A 211 -9.15 -7.25 -0.03
N GLU A 212 -8.69 -6.69 1.07
CA GLU A 212 -7.68 -5.66 1.10
C GLU A 212 -6.69 -5.94 2.25
N ALA A 213 -5.40 -6.06 1.93
CA ALA A 213 -4.35 -6.11 2.93
C ALA A 213 -3.95 -4.67 3.32
N THR A 214 -4.85 -3.96 3.99
CA THR A 214 -4.69 -2.54 4.30
C THR A 214 -5.00 -2.26 5.76
N THR A 215 -4.08 -1.54 6.43
CA THR A 215 -4.25 -1.02 7.78
C THR A 215 -4.45 0.49 7.75
N ALA A 216 -5.52 0.97 8.39
CA ALA A 216 -5.67 2.38 8.74
C ALA A 216 -5.02 2.63 10.11
N TYR A 217 -4.21 3.65 10.21
CA TYR A 217 -3.46 3.98 11.41
C TYR A 217 -3.24 5.49 11.55
N MET A 218 -2.86 5.91 12.74
CA MET A 218 -2.34 7.24 12.99
C MET A 218 -0.84 7.16 13.18
N GLU A 219 -0.12 8.03 12.52
CA GLU A 219 1.30 8.24 12.68
C GLU A 219 1.55 9.49 13.50
N TYR A 220 2.45 9.40 14.46
CA TYR A 220 2.84 10.47 15.36
C TYR A 220 4.12 11.14 14.87
N ASN A 221 4.18 12.45 14.88
CA ASN A 221 5.43 13.18 14.66
C ASN A 221 6.31 13.08 15.89
N THR A 222 7.36 12.26 15.82
CA THR A 222 8.29 12.01 16.93
C THR A 222 9.60 12.78 16.83
N THR A 223 9.69 13.76 15.91
CA THR A 223 10.92 14.56 15.68
C THR A 223 11.29 15.47 16.87
N GLY A 224 10.41 15.62 17.86
CA GLY A 224 10.54 16.60 18.93
C GLY A 224 10.03 18.01 18.57
N SER A 225 9.59 18.23 17.31
CA SER A 225 8.98 19.50 16.89
C SER A 225 7.61 19.72 17.51
N VAL A 226 6.90 18.64 17.85
CA VAL A 226 5.58 18.66 18.51
C VAL A 226 5.76 18.30 19.98
N LYS A 227 5.78 19.32 20.82
CA LYS A 227 6.01 19.14 22.27
C LYS A 227 4.97 18.17 22.86
N GLY A 228 5.46 17.14 23.55
CA GLY A 228 4.65 16.09 24.17
C GLY A 228 4.52 14.82 23.32
N LEU A 229 4.60 14.88 22.00
CA LEU A 229 4.60 13.67 21.16
C LEU A 229 5.95 12.93 21.16
N ASP A 230 7.02 13.51 21.63
CA ASP A 230 8.29 12.87 21.96
C ASP A 230 8.19 11.98 23.21
N ASN A 231 7.21 12.22 24.10
CA ASN A 231 6.99 11.41 25.31
C ASN A 231 6.20 10.12 25.03
N VAL A 232 6.80 8.97 25.34
CA VAL A 232 6.21 7.63 25.13
C VAL A 232 4.91 7.45 25.90
N LYS A 233 4.80 7.99 27.15
CA LYS A 233 3.58 7.86 27.95
C LYS A 233 2.40 8.58 27.32
N ILE A 234 2.62 9.74 26.71
CA ILE A 234 1.57 10.47 25.99
C ILE A 234 1.09 9.64 24.78
N ARG A 235 1.99 9.14 23.94
CA ARG A 235 1.61 8.33 22.78
C ARG A 235 0.87 7.05 23.20
N ARG A 236 1.34 6.36 24.24
CA ARG A 236 0.67 5.18 24.81
C ARG A 236 -0.71 5.52 25.39
N ALA A 237 -0.85 6.67 26.03
CA ALA A 237 -2.14 7.14 26.53
C ALA A 237 -3.13 7.35 25.39
N LEU A 238 -2.72 7.98 24.29
CA LEU A 238 -3.54 8.14 23.08
C LEU A 238 -3.96 6.77 22.51
N ASN A 239 -3.05 5.79 22.47
CA ASN A 239 -3.36 4.43 22.00
C ASN A 239 -4.40 3.73 22.91
N LEU A 240 -4.26 3.85 24.23
CA LEU A 240 -5.19 3.26 25.20
C LEU A 240 -6.55 3.98 25.21
N ALA A 241 -6.60 5.27 24.92
CA ALA A 241 -7.83 6.05 24.80
C ALA A 241 -8.58 5.77 23.47
N THR A 242 -7.99 5.04 22.53
CA THR A 242 -8.59 4.74 21.22
C THR A 242 -9.49 3.50 21.30
N ASN A 243 -10.80 3.72 21.28
CA ASN A 243 -11.78 2.63 21.15
C ASN A 243 -11.91 2.19 19.68
N ARG A 244 -11.08 1.24 19.26
CA ARG A 244 -11.02 0.75 17.88
C ARG A 244 -12.33 0.15 17.38
N LYS A 245 -13.10 -0.51 18.27
CA LYS A 245 -14.44 -1.00 17.94
C LYS A 245 -15.39 0.15 17.62
N GLY A 246 -15.34 1.21 18.43
CA GLY A 246 -16.12 2.42 18.19
C GLY A 246 -15.71 3.15 16.91
N VAL A 247 -14.41 3.23 16.62
CA VAL A 247 -13.91 3.79 15.35
C VAL A 247 -14.48 3.02 14.15
N VAL A 248 -14.44 1.67 14.18
CA VAL A 248 -15.01 0.85 13.10
C VAL A 248 -16.49 1.12 12.92
N GLN A 249 -17.26 1.20 14.02
CA GLN A 249 -18.70 1.44 13.96
C GLN A 249 -19.05 2.85 13.47
N ALA A 250 -18.28 3.86 13.88
CA ALA A 250 -18.53 5.25 13.51
C ALA A 250 -18.08 5.56 12.07
N ALA A 251 -16.98 4.97 11.61
CA ALA A 251 -16.31 5.39 10.39
C ALA A 251 -16.51 4.46 9.20
N VAL A 252 -16.47 3.13 9.44
CA VAL A 252 -16.31 2.17 8.33
C VAL A 252 -17.26 0.97 8.35
N ASP A 253 -18.18 0.85 9.24
CA ASP A 253 -19.15 -0.26 9.45
C ASP A 253 -19.55 -1.07 8.18
N THR A 254 -18.52 -1.55 7.47
CA THR A 254 -18.58 -2.20 6.16
C THR A 254 -17.91 -3.57 6.14
N GLY A 255 -17.72 -4.15 7.33
CA GLY A 255 -17.03 -5.42 7.52
C GLY A 255 -15.53 -5.24 7.87
N SER A 256 -15.02 -4.01 7.96
CA SER A 256 -13.71 -3.71 8.53
C SER A 256 -13.63 -4.19 9.98
N LYS A 257 -12.42 -4.52 10.44
CA LYS A 257 -12.19 -5.07 11.78
C LYS A 257 -11.26 -4.14 12.57
N PRO A 258 -11.44 -4.02 13.90
CA PRO A 258 -10.46 -3.35 14.74
C PRO A 258 -9.06 -3.92 14.48
N ALA A 259 -8.07 -3.05 14.29
CA ALA A 259 -6.70 -3.49 14.12
C ALA A 259 -6.11 -4.02 15.44
N ILE A 260 -5.39 -5.13 15.34
CA ILE A 260 -4.74 -5.81 16.46
C ILE A 260 -3.21 -5.83 16.34
N ALA A 261 -2.69 -5.38 15.19
CA ALA A 261 -1.28 -5.27 14.85
C ALA A 261 -1.13 -4.28 13.68
N PHE A 262 0.08 -4.02 13.24
CA PHE A 262 0.33 -3.20 12.06
C PHE A 262 0.08 -3.98 10.76
N ALA A 263 0.64 -5.17 10.62
CA ALA A 263 0.34 -6.05 9.49
C ALA A 263 -1.11 -6.54 9.56
N PRO A 264 -1.93 -6.38 8.51
CA PRO A 264 -3.36 -6.72 8.56
C PRO A 264 -3.61 -8.23 8.47
N THR A 265 -4.76 -8.63 8.98
CA THR A 265 -5.27 -10.01 8.82
C THR A 265 -5.40 -10.35 7.33
N GLY A 266 -4.93 -11.54 6.96
CA GLY A 266 -4.99 -12.06 5.58
C GLY A 266 -3.81 -11.64 4.70
N LEU A 267 -2.84 -10.88 5.23
CA LEU A 267 -1.61 -10.55 4.51
C LEU A 267 -0.71 -11.78 4.34
N ALA A 268 -0.32 -12.40 5.44
CA ALA A 268 0.61 -13.53 5.49
C ALA A 268 0.24 -14.52 6.57
N LYS A 269 0.85 -15.70 6.53
CA LYS A 269 0.69 -16.75 7.54
C LYS A 269 2.06 -17.24 8.02
N THR A 270 2.13 -17.61 9.28
CA THR A 270 3.24 -18.39 9.83
C THR A 270 3.23 -19.81 9.26
N PRO A 271 4.34 -20.59 9.35
CA PRO A 271 4.42 -21.93 8.79
C PRO A 271 3.37 -22.92 9.29
N ASP A 272 2.84 -22.73 10.51
CA ASP A 272 1.76 -23.52 11.09
C ASP A 272 0.37 -23.10 10.59
N GLY A 273 0.28 -22.12 9.68
CA GLY A 273 -0.96 -21.61 9.12
C GLY A 273 -1.65 -20.51 9.93
N THR A 274 -1.07 -20.09 11.06
CA THR A 274 -1.60 -18.98 11.86
C THR A 274 -1.46 -17.67 11.08
N ASP A 275 -2.50 -16.85 11.10
CA ASP A 275 -2.47 -15.50 10.50
C ASP A 275 -1.41 -14.62 11.20
N LEU A 276 -0.54 -13.95 10.43
CA LEU A 276 0.56 -13.15 10.96
C LEU A 276 0.09 -12.09 11.96
N ALA A 277 -0.99 -11.36 11.63
CA ALA A 277 -1.54 -10.34 12.51
C ALA A 277 -1.93 -10.90 13.90
N LYS A 278 -2.47 -12.10 13.93
CA LYS A 278 -2.83 -12.76 15.19
C LYS A 278 -1.59 -13.24 15.96
N TYR A 279 -0.58 -13.74 15.24
CA TYR A 279 0.66 -14.24 15.83
C TYR A 279 1.47 -13.14 16.51
N VAL A 280 1.53 -11.95 15.89
CA VAL A 280 2.32 -10.82 16.40
C VAL A 280 1.55 -9.92 17.37
N ALA A 281 0.21 -10.01 17.43
CA ALA A 281 -0.65 -9.09 18.18
C ALA A 281 -0.19 -8.87 19.63
N PRO A 282 0.16 -7.62 20.04
CA PRO A 282 0.68 -7.33 21.36
C PRO A 282 -0.44 -7.10 22.40
N GLY A 283 -1.71 -7.02 21.96
CA GLY A 283 -2.84 -6.76 22.87
C GLY A 283 -3.21 -5.28 22.98
N TYR A 284 -3.53 -4.63 21.84
CA TYR A 284 -4.04 -3.27 21.88
C TYR A 284 -5.39 -3.20 22.57
N GLU A 285 -5.41 -2.71 23.80
CA GLU A 285 -6.59 -2.57 24.63
C GLU A 285 -7.15 -1.14 24.59
N TYR A 286 -8.43 -1.01 24.95
CA TYR A 286 -9.06 0.25 25.24
C TYR A 286 -9.24 0.40 26.75
N ASN A 287 -8.53 1.33 27.38
CA ASN A 287 -8.54 1.53 28.82
C ASN A 287 -8.42 3.01 29.16
N LYS A 288 -9.56 3.66 29.39
CA LYS A 288 -9.63 5.09 29.71
C LYS A 288 -8.90 5.45 31.01
N THR A 289 -8.99 4.60 32.01
CA THR A 289 -8.41 4.90 33.35
C THR A 289 -6.89 4.91 33.27
N GLU A 290 -6.29 3.89 32.66
CA GLU A 290 -4.85 3.85 32.49
C GLU A 290 -4.36 4.90 31.48
N ALA A 291 -5.17 5.19 30.44
CA ALA A 291 -4.88 6.28 29.51
C ALA A 291 -4.79 7.64 30.22
N ALA A 292 -5.77 8.00 31.04
CA ALA A 292 -5.77 9.25 31.79
C ALA A 292 -4.58 9.35 32.74
N LYS A 293 -4.23 8.26 33.41
CA LYS A 293 -3.06 8.19 34.31
C LYS A 293 -1.75 8.42 33.53
N LEU A 294 -1.51 7.66 32.46
CA LEU A 294 -0.30 7.82 31.63
C LEU A 294 -0.23 9.21 31.00
N PHE A 295 -1.34 9.75 30.56
CA PHE A 295 -1.39 11.10 29.97
C PHE A 295 -0.97 12.17 30.99
N LYS A 296 -1.51 12.11 32.21
CA LYS A 296 -1.13 13.02 33.30
C LYS A 296 0.37 12.91 33.65
N GLU A 297 0.88 11.70 33.75
CA GLU A 297 2.31 11.47 33.99
C GLU A 297 3.17 12.02 32.85
N GLY A 298 2.80 11.73 31.59
CA GLY A 298 3.52 12.21 30.42
C GLY A 298 3.49 13.73 30.27
N LEU A 299 2.37 14.39 30.61
CA LEU A 299 2.30 15.86 30.67
C LEU A 299 3.30 16.40 31.71
N ALA A 300 3.32 15.83 32.92
CA ALA A 300 4.23 16.27 33.98
C ALA A 300 5.71 16.09 33.58
N GLU A 301 6.08 14.95 32.99
CA GLU A 301 7.43 14.69 32.47
C GLU A 301 7.83 15.66 31.36
N SER A 302 6.89 16.07 30.51
CA SER A 302 7.10 17.04 29.43
C SER A 302 7.05 18.50 29.90
N GLY A 303 6.81 18.76 31.20
CA GLY A 303 6.62 20.11 31.74
C GLY A 303 5.38 20.81 31.19
N LEU A 304 4.32 20.04 30.90
CA LEU A 304 3.07 20.52 30.36
C LEU A 304 1.93 20.34 31.38
N THR A 305 0.93 21.22 31.32
CA THR A 305 -0.34 21.09 32.05
C THR A 305 -1.50 20.79 31.11
N LYS A 306 -1.33 21.14 29.86
CA LYS A 306 -2.31 20.93 28.77
C LYS A 306 -1.55 20.61 27.48
N LEU A 307 -2.21 19.91 26.59
CA LEU A 307 -1.67 19.57 25.27
C LEU A 307 -2.71 19.85 24.21
N LYS A 308 -2.28 20.50 23.13
CA LYS A 308 -3.10 20.74 21.94
C LYS A 308 -2.43 20.00 20.78
N LEU A 309 -3.20 19.14 20.08
CA LEU A 309 -2.73 18.35 18.94
C LEU A 309 -3.66 18.53 17.76
N THR A 310 -3.10 18.56 16.56
CA THR A 310 -3.83 18.58 15.30
C THR A 310 -3.80 17.20 14.66
N ILE A 311 -4.97 16.66 14.30
CA ILE A 311 -5.08 15.44 13.50
C ILE A 311 -5.33 15.84 12.05
N THR A 312 -4.38 15.52 11.18
CA THR A 312 -4.48 15.73 9.73
C THR A 312 -5.03 14.49 9.03
N ALA A 313 -6.01 14.66 8.14
CA ALA A 313 -6.60 13.55 7.37
C ALA A 313 -7.07 14.01 5.98
N ASP A 314 -7.41 13.04 5.11
CA ASP A 314 -7.87 13.29 3.75
C ASP A 314 -9.29 13.86 3.73
N ALA A 315 -9.47 15.02 3.11
CA ALA A 315 -10.76 15.73 3.02
C ALA A 315 -11.81 15.00 2.18
N ASP A 316 -11.38 14.19 1.21
CA ASP A 316 -12.23 13.45 0.28
C ASP A 316 -12.44 11.97 0.69
N ALA A 317 -11.99 11.59 1.89
CA ALA A 317 -12.15 10.26 2.47
C ALA A 317 -13.13 10.28 3.66
N PRO A 318 -14.43 10.02 3.47
CA PRO A 318 -15.43 10.05 4.55
C PRO A 318 -15.06 9.20 5.77
N ALA A 319 -14.47 8.02 5.55
CA ALA A 319 -14.02 7.14 6.62
C ALA A 319 -12.92 7.78 7.49
N ALA A 320 -11.97 8.50 6.88
CA ALA A 320 -10.93 9.22 7.61
C ALA A 320 -11.53 10.35 8.45
N LYS A 321 -12.42 11.15 7.85
CA LYS A 321 -13.12 12.22 8.56
C LYS A 321 -13.90 11.70 9.76
N ASN A 322 -14.78 10.72 9.57
CA ASN A 322 -15.58 10.15 10.66
C ASN A 322 -14.70 9.50 11.75
N SER A 323 -13.55 8.93 11.38
CA SER A 323 -12.59 8.41 12.35
C SER A 323 -12.02 9.52 13.22
N VAL A 324 -11.62 10.63 12.60
CA VAL A 324 -11.07 11.80 13.33
C VAL A 324 -12.12 12.41 14.24
N ASP A 325 -13.35 12.68 13.75
CA ASP A 325 -14.46 13.22 14.54
C ASP A 325 -14.73 12.36 15.80
N TYR A 326 -14.78 11.01 15.62
CA TYR A 326 -14.99 10.07 16.72
C TYR A 326 -13.83 10.08 17.72
N ILE A 327 -12.58 10.00 17.22
CA ILE A 327 -11.38 9.97 18.04
C ILE A 327 -11.22 11.25 18.84
N LYS A 328 -11.40 12.42 18.24
CA LYS A 328 -11.40 13.71 18.92
C LYS A 328 -12.34 13.71 20.12
N SER A 329 -13.61 13.40 19.87
CA SER A 329 -14.64 13.37 20.93
C SER A 329 -14.26 12.42 22.08
N THR A 330 -13.77 11.22 21.76
CA THR A 330 -13.45 10.19 22.76
C THR A 330 -12.14 10.48 23.50
N TRP A 331 -11.13 11.04 22.84
CA TRP A 331 -9.86 11.41 23.47
C TRP A 331 -10.02 12.60 24.39
N GLU A 332 -10.71 13.67 23.99
CA GLU A 332 -10.96 14.84 24.84
C GLU A 332 -11.77 14.47 26.09
N ALA A 333 -12.74 13.55 25.96
CA ALA A 333 -13.51 13.04 27.08
C ALA A 333 -12.69 12.11 28.02
N ALA A 334 -11.67 11.42 27.53
CA ALA A 334 -10.87 10.46 28.30
C ALA A 334 -9.60 11.06 28.90
N LEU A 335 -9.04 12.11 28.30
CA LEU A 335 -7.72 12.69 28.61
C LEU A 335 -7.85 14.15 29.03
N PRO A 336 -8.07 14.43 30.32
CA PRO A 336 -8.20 15.80 30.84
C PRO A 336 -6.97 16.64 30.49
N GLY A 337 -7.18 17.80 29.87
CA GLY A 337 -6.13 18.69 29.42
C GLY A 337 -5.68 18.50 27.96
N LEU A 338 -6.23 17.51 27.25
CA LEU A 338 -6.06 17.37 25.80
C LEU A 338 -7.10 18.21 25.05
N THR A 339 -6.67 18.90 24.01
CA THR A 339 -7.51 19.52 22.99
C THR A 339 -7.07 19.03 21.61
N VAL A 340 -8.01 18.57 20.79
CA VAL A 340 -7.74 18.06 19.45
C VAL A 340 -8.31 19.00 18.40
N GLU A 341 -7.49 19.45 17.48
CA GLU A 341 -7.91 20.15 16.26
C GLU A 341 -7.92 19.19 15.07
N GLU A 342 -8.79 19.46 14.11
CA GLU A 342 -8.97 18.70 12.90
C GLU A 342 -8.45 19.50 11.70
N LYS A 343 -7.62 18.90 10.87
CA LYS A 343 -7.12 19.48 9.61
C LYS A 343 -7.42 18.53 8.47
N PHE A 344 -8.31 18.93 7.56
CA PHE A 344 -8.65 18.15 6.38
C PHE A 344 -8.06 18.79 5.14
N VAL A 345 -7.23 18.02 4.41
CA VAL A 345 -6.51 18.45 3.20
C VAL A 345 -6.70 17.43 2.08
N THR A 346 -6.32 17.78 0.86
CA THR A 346 -6.32 16.80 -0.24
C THR A 346 -5.30 15.69 0.03
N PHE A 347 -5.52 14.50 -0.53
CA PHE A 347 -4.57 13.38 -0.42
C PHE A 347 -3.13 13.78 -0.80
N LYS A 348 -2.98 14.51 -1.93
CA LYS A 348 -1.66 14.99 -2.38
C LYS A 348 -1.01 15.92 -1.35
N GLN A 349 -1.77 16.86 -0.80
CA GLN A 349 -1.26 17.79 0.21
C GLN A 349 -0.88 17.07 1.50
N ARG A 350 -1.68 16.07 1.93
CA ARG A 350 -1.35 15.25 3.11
C ARG A 350 -0.02 14.52 2.92
N LEU A 351 0.20 13.89 1.76
CA LEU A 351 1.47 13.22 1.47
C LEU A 351 2.65 14.20 1.49
N GLU A 352 2.46 15.41 0.97
CA GLU A 352 3.50 16.44 0.99
C GLU A 352 3.78 16.93 2.41
N ASP A 353 2.73 17.22 3.20
CA ASP A 353 2.85 17.61 4.61
C ASP A 353 3.55 16.51 5.43
N SER A 354 3.19 15.23 5.21
CA SER A 354 3.80 14.09 5.89
C SER A 354 5.30 13.99 5.62
N ARG A 355 5.72 14.03 4.37
CA ARG A 355 7.15 13.96 3.99
C ARG A 355 7.98 15.12 4.54
N LYS A 356 7.36 16.29 4.73
CA LYS A 356 8.00 17.47 5.32
C LYS A 356 7.88 17.52 6.84
N GLN A 357 7.30 16.50 7.47
CA GLN A 357 6.97 16.44 8.91
C GLN A 357 6.13 17.64 9.39
N ASN A 358 5.29 18.21 8.49
CA ASN A 358 4.42 19.34 8.79
C ASN A 358 3.05 18.86 9.32
N PHE A 359 3.08 18.06 10.36
CA PHE A 359 1.90 17.52 11.05
C PHE A 359 2.23 17.19 12.50
N ASP A 360 1.20 17.11 13.36
CA ASP A 360 1.33 16.53 14.71
C ASP A 360 0.97 15.05 14.66
N ILE A 361 -0.23 14.74 14.17
CA ILE A 361 -0.73 13.39 13.96
C ILE A 361 -1.33 13.33 12.56
N VAL A 362 -1.04 12.28 11.80
CA VAL A 362 -1.64 12.07 10.49
C VAL A 362 -2.37 10.72 10.44
N VAL A 363 -3.60 10.73 9.89
CA VAL A 363 -4.33 9.50 9.56
C VAL A 363 -3.85 9.01 8.20
N SER A 364 -3.32 7.80 8.17
CA SER A 364 -2.79 7.15 6.98
C SER A 364 -3.39 5.76 6.79
N LEU A 365 -3.34 5.30 5.55
CA LEU A 365 -3.64 3.92 5.18
C LEU A 365 -2.39 3.35 4.49
N TRP A 366 -1.98 2.16 4.93
CA TRP A 366 -0.96 1.40 4.22
C TRP A 366 -1.55 0.11 3.68
N GLY A 367 -1.48 -0.08 2.37
CA GLY A 367 -1.82 -1.33 1.69
C GLY A 367 -0.55 -2.11 1.37
N GLY A 368 -0.53 -3.41 1.68
CA GLY A 368 0.64 -4.24 1.42
C GLY A 368 0.98 -4.31 -0.07
N ASP A 369 2.24 -4.12 -0.41
CA ASP A 369 2.73 -4.25 -1.78
C ASP A 369 2.83 -5.72 -2.20
N TYR A 370 3.13 -6.61 -1.24
CA TYR A 370 3.27 -8.05 -1.41
C TYR A 370 2.86 -8.81 -0.14
N PRO A 371 2.57 -10.12 -0.23
CA PRO A 371 2.00 -10.90 0.88
C PRO A 371 3.05 -11.38 1.89
N GLU A 372 3.80 -10.43 2.49
CA GLU A 372 4.85 -10.71 3.48
C GLU A 372 4.94 -9.54 4.49
N GLY A 373 5.46 -9.78 5.71
CA GLY A 373 5.44 -8.81 6.82
C GLY A 373 6.28 -7.56 6.59
N SER A 374 7.40 -7.68 5.86
CA SER A 374 8.32 -6.55 5.64
C SER A 374 7.67 -5.36 4.96
N THR A 375 6.65 -5.57 4.10
CA THR A 375 5.90 -4.48 3.47
C THR A 375 5.19 -3.55 4.47
N PHE A 376 4.97 -4.01 5.70
CA PHE A 376 4.41 -3.21 6.79
C PHE A 376 5.50 -2.74 7.76
N TYR A 377 6.29 -3.67 8.29
CA TYR A 377 7.28 -3.34 9.32
C TYR A 377 8.43 -2.49 8.79
N GLY A 378 8.72 -2.51 7.49
CA GLY A 378 9.70 -1.62 6.86
C GLY A 378 9.38 -0.12 6.99
N LEU A 379 8.08 0.25 7.19
CA LEU A 379 7.69 1.65 7.30
C LEU A 379 8.34 2.35 8.49
N PHE A 380 8.46 1.67 9.63
CA PHE A 380 8.98 2.25 10.87
C PHE A 380 10.49 2.07 11.09
N LYS A 381 11.21 1.47 10.11
CA LYS A 381 12.67 1.45 10.16
C LYS A 381 13.21 2.87 10.19
N SER A 382 14.21 3.14 11.03
CA SER A 382 14.69 4.50 11.30
C SER A 382 15.13 5.27 10.04
N ASP A 383 15.67 4.57 9.02
CA ASP A 383 16.12 5.14 7.75
C ASP A 383 15.10 4.96 6.60
N SER A 384 13.89 4.47 6.88
CA SER A 384 12.86 4.28 5.87
C SER A 384 12.37 5.62 5.31
N GLN A 385 12.27 5.72 3.99
CA GLN A 385 11.69 6.88 3.29
C GLN A 385 10.19 7.06 3.61
N ASN A 386 9.53 5.99 4.07
CA ASN A 386 8.10 5.97 4.41
C ASN A 386 7.85 6.22 5.91
N ASN A 387 8.90 6.39 6.73
CA ASN A 387 8.81 6.74 8.13
C ASN A 387 8.65 8.26 8.26
N ASP A 388 7.46 8.76 7.96
CA ASP A 388 7.18 10.19 7.95
C ASP A 388 7.23 10.80 9.37
N GLY A 389 6.82 10.05 10.39
CA GLY A 389 6.86 10.44 11.81
C GLY A 389 8.24 10.43 12.45
N LYS A 390 9.25 9.91 11.74
CA LYS A 390 10.65 9.80 12.17
C LYS A 390 10.83 9.03 13.48
N PHE A 391 10.01 7.99 13.68
CA PHE A 391 10.25 7.04 14.76
C PHE A 391 11.63 6.42 14.59
N ALA A 392 12.41 6.37 15.64
CA ALA A 392 13.75 5.78 15.64
C ALA A 392 13.97 4.92 16.91
N ASN A 393 14.29 3.64 16.68
CA ASN A 393 14.57 2.70 17.77
C ASN A 393 15.52 1.61 17.26
N LYS A 394 16.70 1.50 17.90
CA LYS A 394 17.75 0.56 17.47
C LYS A 394 17.34 -0.92 17.63
N ASP A 395 16.56 -1.24 18.66
CA ASP A 395 16.12 -2.61 18.90
C ASP A 395 15.05 -3.02 17.86
N TYR A 396 14.19 -2.07 17.48
CA TYR A 396 13.26 -2.25 16.37
C TYR A 396 14.00 -2.51 15.06
N ASP A 397 14.97 -1.65 14.71
CA ASP A 397 15.76 -1.80 13.49
C ASP A 397 16.49 -3.14 13.47
N ALA A 398 17.04 -3.57 14.62
CA ALA A 398 17.70 -4.86 14.73
C ALA A 398 16.74 -6.04 14.50
N ALA A 399 15.56 -6.03 15.13
CA ALA A 399 14.54 -7.06 14.96
C ALA A 399 14.05 -7.11 13.50
N TYR A 400 13.72 -5.97 12.91
CA TYR A 400 13.30 -5.90 11.51
C TYR A 400 14.40 -6.38 10.55
N ASN A 401 15.63 -5.87 10.70
CA ASN A 401 16.74 -6.26 9.83
C ASN A 401 17.03 -7.77 9.92
N LYS A 402 16.93 -8.36 11.11
CA LYS A 402 17.11 -9.80 11.31
C LYS A 402 16.03 -10.60 10.56
N ALA A 403 14.77 -10.18 10.63
CA ALA A 403 13.65 -10.80 9.93
C ALA A 403 13.87 -10.88 8.41
N ILE A 404 14.43 -9.82 7.82
CA ILE A 404 14.60 -9.69 6.35
C ILE A 404 15.99 -10.10 5.83
N SER A 405 16.92 -10.45 6.70
CA SER A 405 18.28 -10.85 6.31
C SER A 405 18.65 -12.23 6.85
N GLU A 406 19.07 -12.34 8.11
CA GLU A 406 19.57 -13.58 8.71
C GLU A 406 18.49 -14.68 8.76
N ASP A 407 17.25 -14.32 9.09
CA ASP A 407 16.13 -15.24 9.23
C ASP A 407 15.14 -15.19 8.04
N ALA A 408 15.47 -14.42 7.00
CA ALA A 408 14.65 -14.24 5.82
C ALA A 408 14.23 -15.57 5.14
N MET A 409 15.14 -16.57 5.09
CA MET A 409 14.88 -17.90 4.55
C MET A 409 14.32 -18.90 5.59
N LYS A 410 14.01 -18.42 6.81
CA LYS A 410 13.51 -19.22 7.93
C LYS A 410 12.17 -18.64 8.39
N PRO A 411 11.05 -18.94 7.73
CA PRO A 411 9.76 -18.25 7.97
C PRO A 411 9.28 -18.25 9.42
N ALA A 412 9.61 -19.29 10.22
CA ALA A 412 9.24 -19.36 11.63
C ALA A 412 10.05 -18.37 12.48
N GLU A 413 11.33 -18.20 12.18
CA GLU A 413 12.21 -17.26 12.90
C GLU A 413 11.89 -15.82 12.49
N SER A 414 11.77 -15.55 11.19
CA SER A 414 11.33 -14.25 10.68
C SER A 414 10.00 -13.80 11.30
N ALA A 415 9.04 -14.71 11.49
CA ALA A 415 7.79 -14.38 12.18
C ALA A 415 8.00 -14.00 13.66
N LYS A 416 8.97 -14.61 14.37
CA LYS A 416 9.33 -14.22 15.74
C LYS A 416 9.95 -12.83 15.78
N ASP A 417 10.80 -12.52 14.82
CA ASP A 417 11.42 -11.20 14.72
C ASP A 417 10.38 -10.12 14.43
N TYR A 418 9.40 -10.37 13.55
CA TYR A 418 8.25 -9.46 13.37
C TYR A 418 7.40 -9.32 14.64
N LYS A 419 7.27 -10.37 15.43
CA LYS A 419 6.56 -10.29 16.72
C LYS A 419 7.30 -9.39 17.70
N GLU A 420 8.63 -9.46 17.78
CA GLU A 420 9.43 -8.55 18.60
C GLU A 420 9.36 -7.11 18.08
N ALA A 421 9.43 -6.91 16.75
CA ALA A 421 9.25 -5.61 16.12
C ALA A 421 7.88 -4.98 16.47
N GLU A 422 6.78 -5.73 16.34
CA GLU A 422 5.45 -5.25 16.72
C GLU A 422 5.34 -4.91 18.21
N LYS A 423 5.94 -5.72 19.07
CA LYS A 423 5.97 -5.47 20.51
C LYS A 423 6.68 -4.14 20.82
N ILE A 424 7.82 -3.87 20.18
CA ILE A 424 8.55 -2.61 20.37
C ILE A 424 7.69 -1.42 19.88
N LEU A 425 7.07 -1.50 18.71
CA LEU A 425 6.15 -0.46 18.23
C LEU A 425 5.03 -0.18 19.24
N PHE A 426 4.45 -1.23 19.80
CA PHE A 426 3.40 -1.13 20.82
C PHE A 426 3.91 -0.48 22.11
N GLU A 427 5.04 -0.94 22.66
CA GLU A 427 5.61 -0.44 23.91
C GLU A 427 6.06 1.01 23.79
N GLN A 428 6.57 1.40 22.63
CA GLN A 428 6.99 2.76 22.32
C GLN A 428 5.85 3.68 21.88
N GLY A 429 4.63 3.13 21.68
CA GLY A 429 3.53 3.91 21.12
C GLY A 429 3.91 4.57 19.79
N ALA A 430 4.63 3.84 18.93
CA ALA A 430 5.20 4.39 17.70
C ALA A 430 4.12 4.87 16.72
N TYR A 431 2.99 4.21 16.73
CA TYR A 431 1.81 4.49 15.91
C TYR A 431 0.53 4.09 16.66
N ASN A 432 -0.62 4.42 16.12
CA ASN A 432 -1.93 4.00 16.65
C ASN A 432 -2.72 3.25 15.58
N PRO A 433 -2.80 1.92 15.62
CA PRO A 433 -3.59 1.17 14.66
C PRO A 433 -5.09 1.41 14.90
N LEU A 434 -5.84 1.63 13.83
CA LEU A 434 -7.27 1.90 13.92
C LEU A 434 -8.10 0.69 13.49
N TYR A 435 -7.99 0.30 12.22
CA TYR A 435 -8.74 -0.82 11.68
C TYR A 435 -8.05 -1.45 10.46
N PHE A 436 -8.33 -2.72 10.24
CA PHE A 436 -8.05 -3.42 9.00
C PHE A 436 -9.20 -3.17 8.02
N ARG A 437 -8.87 -2.59 6.87
CA ARG A 437 -9.87 -2.25 5.88
C ARG A 437 -10.41 -3.51 5.20
N SER A 438 -11.71 -3.59 5.07
CA SER A 438 -12.40 -4.60 4.27
C SER A 438 -13.36 -3.89 3.32
N GLY A 439 -13.30 -4.25 2.06
CA GLY A 439 -14.21 -3.75 1.06
C GLY A 439 -15.40 -4.68 0.87
N LYS A 440 -16.53 -4.11 0.45
CA LYS A 440 -17.69 -4.84 -0.04
C LYS A 440 -18.10 -4.26 -1.38
N GLY A 441 -18.49 -5.13 -2.30
CA GLY A 441 -18.97 -4.72 -3.61
C GLY A 441 -20.23 -5.49 -3.99
N LEU A 442 -20.98 -4.95 -4.92
CA LEU A 442 -21.97 -5.69 -5.70
C LEU A 442 -21.28 -6.19 -6.97
N GLN A 443 -21.50 -7.43 -7.32
CA GLN A 443 -21.00 -7.99 -8.59
C GLN A 443 -22.09 -8.82 -9.25
N ASN A 444 -22.38 -8.50 -10.51
CA ASN A 444 -23.30 -9.26 -11.35
C ASN A 444 -22.89 -10.75 -11.32
N PRO A 445 -23.77 -11.67 -10.91
CA PRO A 445 -23.43 -13.08 -10.79
C PRO A 445 -23.06 -13.73 -12.14
N LYS A 446 -23.41 -13.10 -13.27
CA LYS A 446 -22.97 -13.52 -14.60
C LYS A 446 -21.52 -13.10 -14.93
N LEU A 447 -20.95 -12.12 -14.25
CA LEU A 447 -19.55 -11.71 -14.39
C LEU A 447 -18.65 -12.69 -13.65
N LYS A 448 -17.80 -13.40 -14.40
CA LYS A 448 -16.89 -14.44 -13.87
C LYS A 448 -15.45 -14.14 -14.25
N GLY A 449 -14.51 -14.81 -13.58
CA GLY A 449 -13.09 -14.78 -13.89
C GLY A 449 -12.39 -13.44 -13.64
N VAL A 450 -13.03 -12.52 -12.92
CA VAL A 450 -12.35 -11.33 -12.38
C VAL A 450 -11.44 -11.79 -11.24
N ILE A 451 -10.16 -11.51 -11.33
CA ILE A 451 -9.19 -11.79 -10.28
C ILE A 451 -9.11 -10.57 -9.36
N ARG A 452 -9.19 -10.81 -8.06
CA ARG A 452 -9.05 -9.80 -7.01
C ARG A 452 -7.90 -10.20 -6.10
N ASN A 453 -6.92 -9.33 -5.98
CA ASN A 453 -5.76 -9.56 -5.13
C ASN A 453 -5.85 -8.67 -3.89
N THR A 454 -5.28 -9.13 -2.80
CA THR A 454 -5.17 -8.38 -1.54
C THR A 454 -4.04 -7.37 -1.58
N THR A 455 -3.00 -7.63 -2.37
CA THR A 455 -1.78 -6.82 -2.52
C THR A 455 -1.48 -6.57 -3.99
N GLY A 456 -0.71 -5.54 -4.30
CA GLY A 456 -0.30 -5.18 -5.65
C GLY A 456 -1.48 -4.75 -6.54
N LEU A 457 -1.60 -5.33 -7.74
CA LEU A 457 -2.71 -5.06 -8.66
C LEU A 457 -4.03 -5.62 -8.11
N SER A 458 -4.89 -4.77 -7.60
CA SER A 458 -6.12 -5.16 -6.89
C SER A 458 -7.15 -5.86 -7.77
N ILE A 459 -7.23 -5.53 -9.07
CA ILE A 459 -8.21 -6.12 -10.01
C ILE A 459 -7.53 -6.46 -11.32
N ASP A 460 -7.72 -7.70 -11.78
CA ASP A 460 -7.26 -8.16 -13.10
C ASP A 460 -8.44 -8.75 -13.88
N PHE A 461 -8.65 -8.23 -15.09
CA PHE A 461 -9.71 -8.63 -16.04
C PHE A 461 -9.23 -9.62 -17.11
N THR A 462 -7.98 -10.09 -17.06
CA THR A 462 -7.40 -10.97 -18.10
C THR A 462 -8.28 -12.17 -18.42
N HIS A 463 -8.85 -12.78 -17.37
CA HIS A 463 -9.72 -13.96 -17.51
C HIS A 463 -11.21 -13.67 -17.31
N ALA A 464 -11.57 -12.38 -17.22
CA ALA A 464 -12.96 -11.97 -17.02
C ALA A 464 -13.82 -12.30 -18.24
N TYR A 465 -15.05 -12.75 -17.98
CA TYR A 465 -16.08 -12.95 -19.00
C TYR A 465 -17.47 -12.86 -18.38
N LYS A 466 -18.47 -12.59 -19.21
CA LYS A 466 -19.87 -12.54 -18.81
C LYS A 466 -20.63 -13.68 -19.48
N ASN A 467 -21.29 -14.50 -18.67
CA ASN A 467 -22.21 -15.51 -19.18
C ASN A 467 -23.47 -14.85 -19.75
N ASN A 468 -24.03 -15.42 -20.80
CA ASN A 468 -25.28 -14.95 -21.39
C ASN A 468 -26.49 -15.11 -20.47
#